data_f01cdb971af3f72e738f196786fadcf2
#
_entry.id   f01cdb971af3f72e738f196786fadcf2
#
_cell.length_a   1.000
_cell.length_b   1.000
_cell.length_c   1.000
_cell.angle_alpha   90.00
_cell.angle_beta   90.00
_cell.angle_gamma   90.00
#
_symmetry.space_group_name_H-M   'P 1'
#
loop_
_entity.id
_entity.type
_entity.pdbx_description
1 polymer ?
#
loop_
_entity_poly.entity_id
_entity_poly.type
_entity_poly.pdbx_seq_one_letter_code
_entity_poly.pdbx_strand_id
1 'polypeptide(L)'
;MRQAHPSGLNQVENKCLFNSRGFSLIEILLVVAMTTIVTAISIPQIQSQVDSYRLNSAVAMAKWAIQSTRFQALMKGYPYQTAFSSANANYQIQNLPSGSTYQNVGNQVPLAAWPMTFSADTTINFRPNGSVTATVGSNIFTITYRGTTKTITVSNYGNVTVN
;
A
#
# COMPACT_ATOMS: atom_id res chain seq x y z
N MET A 1 -56.76 31.88 -72.44
CA MET A 1 -56.13 30.59 -72.67
C MET A 1 -55.56 30.11 -71.38
N ARG A 2 -55.71 28.82 -71.07
CA ARG A 2 -55.70 28.22 -69.76
C ARG A 2 -54.35 28.32 -69.01
N GLN A 3 -54.43 28.80 -67.76
CA GLN A 3 -53.38 28.71 -66.78
C GLN A 3 -53.37 27.32 -66.16
N ALA A 4 -52.20 26.71 -66.12
CA ALA A 4 -51.95 25.47 -65.38
C ALA A 4 -51.47 25.81 -63.94
N HIS A 5 -52.12 25.21 -62.98
CA HIS A 5 -51.81 25.31 -61.57
C HIS A 5 -50.83 24.24 -61.18
N PRO A 6 -49.68 24.51 -60.53
CA PRO A 6 -48.86 23.45 -59.97
C PRO A 6 -49.29 23.08 -58.57
N SER A 7 -49.57 21.84 -58.44
CA SER A 7 -49.95 21.09 -57.26
C SER A 7 -48.94 21.19 -56.11
N GLY A 8 -49.51 21.21 -54.89
CA GLY A 8 -48.83 21.36 -53.64
C GLY A 8 -47.81 20.26 -53.29
N LEU A 9 -46.71 20.71 -52.75
CA LEU A 9 -45.74 19.88 -52.07
C LEU A 9 -46.23 19.60 -50.66
N ASN A 10 -46.65 18.38 -50.37
CA ASN A 10 -46.89 17.87 -49.04
C ASN A 10 -45.60 17.88 -48.26
N GLN A 11 -45.42 18.83 -47.40
CA GLN A 11 -44.40 18.78 -46.32
C GLN A 11 -44.78 17.72 -45.34
N VAL A 12 -44.06 16.60 -45.39
CA VAL A 12 -44.14 15.59 -44.33
C VAL A 12 -43.35 16.15 -43.15
N GLU A 13 -44.06 16.79 -42.24
CA GLU A 13 -43.51 17.13 -40.93
C GLU A 13 -43.14 15.83 -40.19
N ASN A 14 -41.84 15.49 -40.21
CA ASN A 14 -41.27 14.47 -39.32
C ASN A 14 -41.27 15.03 -37.89
N LYS A 15 -42.41 14.91 -37.21
CA LYS A 15 -42.52 15.11 -35.78
C LYS A 15 -41.71 14.03 -35.09
N CYS A 16 -40.45 14.30 -34.79
CA CYS A 16 -39.69 13.55 -33.82
C CYS A 16 -40.37 13.68 -32.45
N LEU A 17 -41.24 12.76 -32.15
CA LEU A 17 -41.83 12.62 -30.82
C LEU A 17 -40.74 12.14 -29.88
N PHE A 18 -39.92 13.05 -29.37
CA PHE A 18 -39.13 12.77 -28.18
C PHE A 18 -40.14 12.53 -27.05
N ASN A 19 -40.38 11.27 -26.78
CA ASN A 19 -41.19 10.85 -25.66
C ASN A 19 -40.42 11.17 -24.36
N SER A 20 -40.53 12.39 -23.87
CA SER A 20 -39.96 12.86 -22.62
C SER A 20 -40.71 12.21 -21.46
N ARG A 21 -40.38 10.93 -21.21
CA ARG A 21 -40.81 10.27 -19.98
C ARG A 21 -39.94 10.84 -18.86
N GLY A 22 -40.46 11.78 -18.10
CA GLY A 22 -39.86 12.25 -16.86
C GLY A 22 -39.81 11.09 -15.86
N PHE A 23 -38.72 11.01 -15.09
CA PHE A 23 -38.59 10.04 -13.99
C PHE A 23 -39.67 10.32 -12.94
N SER A 24 -40.32 9.25 -12.47
CA SER A 24 -41.25 9.35 -11.36
C SER A 24 -40.50 9.61 -10.06
N LEU A 25 -41.05 10.42 -9.16
CA LEU A 25 -40.47 10.68 -7.85
C LEU A 25 -40.24 9.39 -7.06
N ILE A 26 -41.13 8.39 -7.19
CA ILE A 26 -40.99 7.07 -6.56
C ILE A 26 -39.82 6.28 -7.14
N GLU A 27 -39.52 6.40 -8.43
CA GLU A 27 -38.40 5.72 -9.08
C GLU A 27 -37.06 6.25 -8.56
N ILE A 28 -36.91 7.57 -8.42
CA ILE A 28 -35.72 8.17 -7.83
C ILE A 28 -35.57 7.72 -6.36
N LEU A 29 -36.65 7.70 -5.59
CA LEU A 29 -36.65 7.28 -4.20
C LEU A 29 -36.21 5.82 -4.05
N LEU A 30 -36.68 4.95 -4.95
CA LEU A 30 -36.31 3.54 -4.97
C LEU A 30 -34.83 3.36 -5.33
N VAL A 31 -34.30 4.10 -6.31
CA VAL A 31 -32.89 4.06 -6.69
C VAL A 31 -32.00 4.52 -5.54
N VAL A 32 -32.36 5.61 -4.86
CA VAL A 32 -31.61 6.09 -3.70
C VAL A 32 -31.65 5.09 -2.56
N ALA A 33 -32.79 4.48 -2.29
CA ALA A 33 -32.90 3.44 -1.27
C ALA A 33 -31.99 2.21 -1.58
N MET A 34 -31.98 1.74 -2.81
CA MET A 34 -31.11 0.64 -3.21
C MET A 34 -29.62 1.00 -3.16
N THR A 35 -29.23 2.19 -3.61
CA THR A 35 -27.84 2.65 -3.58
C THR A 35 -27.31 2.82 -2.16
N THR A 36 -28.14 3.29 -1.22
CA THR A 36 -27.74 3.39 0.19
C THR A 36 -27.47 2.02 0.83
N ILE A 37 -28.27 1.00 0.53
CA ILE A 37 -28.05 -0.37 1.02
C ILE A 37 -26.72 -0.93 0.49
N VAL A 38 -26.48 -0.80 -0.81
CA VAL A 38 -25.24 -1.28 -1.44
C VAL A 38 -24.01 -0.58 -0.88
N THR A 39 -24.06 0.74 -0.71
CA THR A 39 -22.93 1.50 -0.14
C THR A 39 -22.65 1.15 1.31
N ALA A 40 -23.66 0.90 2.12
CA ALA A 40 -23.49 0.52 3.53
C ALA A 40 -22.70 -0.77 3.72
N ILE A 41 -22.83 -1.73 2.80
CA ILE A 41 -22.11 -3.02 2.84
C ILE A 41 -20.69 -2.86 2.25
N SER A 42 -20.51 -2.03 1.24
CA SER A 42 -19.25 -1.91 0.49
C SER A 42 -18.15 -1.15 1.25
N ILE A 43 -18.51 -0.15 2.05
CA ILE A 43 -17.53 0.72 2.76
C ILE A 43 -16.62 -0.08 3.70
N PRO A 44 -17.10 -0.95 4.60
CA PRO A 44 -16.22 -1.68 5.53
C PRO A 44 -15.27 -2.65 4.82
N GLN A 45 -15.70 -3.24 3.70
CA GLN A 45 -14.84 -4.12 2.91
C GLN A 45 -13.68 -3.38 2.27
N ILE A 46 -13.92 -2.19 1.72
CA ILE A 46 -12.89 -1.36 1.13
C ILE A 46 -11.88 -0.92 2.18
N GLN A 47 -12.32 -0.55 3.39
CA GLN A 47 -11.42 -0.17 4.48
C GLN A 47 -10.48 -1.31 4.88
N SER A 48 -10.98 -2.54 5.02
CA SER A 48 -10.15 -3.69 5.37
C SER A 48 -9.10 -4.01 4.28
N GLN A 49 -9.47 -3.85 3.01
CA GLN A 49 -8.53 -4.01 1.88
C GLN A 49 -7.43 -2.96 1.91
N VAL A 50 -7.79 -1.69 2.15
CA VAL A 50 -6.82 -0.58 2.26
C VAL A 50 -5.88 -0.80 3.44
N ASP A 51 -6.39 -1.26 4.59
CA ASP A 51 -5.57 -1.52 5.77
C ASP A 51 -4.59 -2.69 5.53
N SER A 52 -5.04 -3.74 4.87
CA SER A 52 -4.19 -4.86 4.45
C SER A 52 -3.11 -4.42 3.46
N TYR A 53 -3.46 -3.59 2.49
CA TYR A 53 -2.50 -3.02 1.54
C TYR A 53 -1.42 -2.18 2.26
N ARG A 54 -1.82 -1.34 3.20
CA ARG A 54 -0.91 -0.51 4.01
C ARG A 54 0.07 -1.37 4.81
N LEU A 55 -0.43 -2.39 5.51
CA LEU A 55 0.41 -3.31 6.26
C LEU A 55 1.40 -4.05 5.35
N ASN A 56 0.93 -4.58 4.22
CA ASN A 56 1.78 -5.28 3.27
C ASN A 56 2.86 -4.36 2.67
N SER A 57 2.54 -3.08 2.43
CA SER A 57 3.49 -2.09 1.96
C SER A 57 4.62 -1.85 2.97
N ALA A 58 4.29 -1.70 4.25
CA ALA A 58 5.30 -1.54 5.30
C ALA A 58 6.19 -2.78 5.47
N VAL A 59 5.59 -3.96 5.40
CA VAL A 59 6.32 -5.23 5.43
C VAL A 59 7.26 -5.37 4.22
N ALA A 60 6.81 -4.97 3.03
CA ALA A 60 7.64 -4.96 1.82
C ALA A 60 8.83 -4.00 1.97
N MET A 61 8.61 -2.82 2.55
CA MET A 61 9.64 -1.83 2.84
C MET A 61 10.68 -2.38 3.83
N ALA A 62 10.23 -3.02 4.92
CA ALA A 62 11.12 -3.66 5.90
C ALA A 62 11.95 -4.77 5.25
N LYS A 63 11.31 -5.63 4.45
CA LYS A 63 11.99 -6.70 3.70
C LYS A 63 13.04 -6.12 2.74
N TRP A 64 12.70 -5.06 2.02
CA TRP A 64 13.63 -4.38 1.12
C TRP A 64 14.83 -3.81 1.90
N ALA A 65 14.60 -3.14 3.04
CA ALA A 65 15.67 -2.59 3.87
C ALA A 65 16.65 -3.69 4.32
N ILE A 66 16.14 -4.83 4.79
CA ILE A 66 16.94 -5.98 5.21
C ILE A 66 17.77 -6.53 4.04
N GLN A 67 17.14 -6.76 2.88
CA GLN A 67 17.83 -7.32 1.72
C GLN A 67 18.84 -6.35 1.13
N SER A 68 18.53 -5.05 1.08
CA SER A 68 19.46 -4.01 0.62
C SER A 68 20.69 -3.91 1.54
N THR A 69 20.47 -3.94 2.86
CA THR A 69 21.58 -3.90 3.84
C THR A 69 22.47 -5.12 3.72
N ARG A 70 21.88 -6.32 3.56
CA ARG A 70 22.64 -7.55 3.30
C ARG A 70 23.50 -7.43 2.05
N PHE A 71 22.88 -6.96 0.96
CA PHE A 71 23.58 -6.77 -0.31
C PHE A 71 24.76 -5.81 -0.17
N GLN A 72 24.58 -4.69 0.54
CA GLN A 72 25.64 -3.72 0.81
C GLN A 72 26.79 -4.34 1.61
N ALA A 73 26.48 -5.14 2.64
CA ALA A 73 27.52 -5.85 3.43
C ALA A 73 28.39 -6.77 2.56
N LEU A 74 27.75 -7.55 1.68
CA LEU A 74 28.46 -8.45 0.76
C LEU A 74 29.31 -7.69 -0.27
N MET A 75 28.76 -6.61 -0.85
CA MET A 75 29.42 -5.86 -1.92
C MET A 75 30.55 -4.97 -1.41
N LYS A 76 30.40 -4.39 -0.22
CA LYS A 76 31.37 -3.45 0.36
C LYS A 76 32.46 -4.14 1.18
N GLY A 77 32.26 -5.39 1.59
CA GLY A 77 33.25 -6.19 2.31
C GLY A 77 33.43 -5.83 3.79
N TYR A 78 32.48 -5.08 4.38
CA TYR A 78 32.45 -4.77 5.82
C TYR A 78 31.04 -4.82 6.39
N PRO A 79 30.88 -4.92 7.72
CA PRO A 79 29.57 -5.13 8.32
C PRO A 79 28.61 -3.96 8.10
N TYR A 80 27.36 -4.29 7.86
CA TYR A 80 26.21 -3.40 7.82
C TYR A 80 25.15 -3.89 8.79
N GLN A 81 24.32 -2.96 9.29
CA GLN A 81 23.15 -3.32 10.08
C GLN A 81 21.95 -2.46 9.74
N THR A 82 20.77 -3.04 9.95
CA THR A 82 19.50 -2.32 9.89
C THR A 82 18.92 -2.25 11.30
N ALA A 83 18.78 -1.04 11.82
CA ALA A 83 18.13 -0.79 13.10
C ALA A 83 16.68 -0.34 12.86
N PHE A 84 15.73 -1.10 13.38
CA PHE A 84 14.30 -0.77 13.40
C PHE A 84 13.95 -0.18 14.75
N SER A 85 13.26 0.97 14.75
CA SER A 85 12.77 1.61 15.97
C SER A 85 11.27 1.45 16.11
N SER A 86 10.85 0.92 17.26
CA SER A 86 9.44 0.73 17.60
C SER A 86 8.74 2.06 17.89
N ALA A 87 9.47 3.04 18.46
CA ALA A 87 8.91 4.33 18.86
C ALA A 87 8.38 5.16 17.68
N ASN A 88 9.08 5.13 16.54
CA ASN A 88 8.78 5.98 15.39
C ASN A 88 8.41 5.17 14.11
N ALA A 89 8.33 3.85 14.21
CA ALA A 89 8.10 2.96 13.07
C ALA A 89 9.00 3.28 11.86
N ASN A 90 10.29 3.50 12.12
CA ASN A 90 11.31 3.81 11.12
C ASN A 90 12.45 2.80 11.15
N TYR A 91 13.28 2.85 10.12
CA TYR A 91 14.54 2.10 10.10
C TYR A 91 15.71 3.02 9.73
N GLN A 92 16.91 2.63 10.20
CA GLN A 92 18.18 3.26 9.88
C GLN A 92 19.16 2.20 9.41
N ILE A 93 19.76 2.40 8.25
CA ILE A 93 20.89 1.59 7.79
C ILE A 93 22.17 2.19 8.36
N GLN A 94 23.03 1.33 8.88
CA GLN A 94 24.32 1.72 9.46
C GLN A 94 25.41 0.79 8.94
N ASN A 95 26.65 1.31 8.88
CA ASN A 95 27.80 0.57 8.42
C ASN A 95 28.98 0.67 9.39
N LEU A 96 29.90 -0.28 9.29
CA LEU A 96 31.12 -0.32 10.08
C LEU A 96 32.35 -0.46 9.15
N PRO A 97 32.73 0.60 8.40
CA PRO A 97 33.81 0.54 7.42
C PRO A 97 35.20 0.34 8.08
N SER A 98 35.43 0.98 9.21
CA SER A 98 36.64 0.84 10.02
C SER A 98 36.37 1.32 11.44
N GLY A 99 36.90 0.63 12.43
CA GLY A 99 36.73 1.02 13.84
C GLY A 99 35.70 0.18 14.59
N SER A 100 35.23 0.71 15.72
CA SER A 100 34.33 0.01 16.65
C SER A 100 32.91 0.58 16.70
N THR A 101 32.62 1.63 15.94
CA THR A 101 31.32 2.32 16.01
C THR A 101 30.64 2.33 14.67
N TYR A 102 29.35 1.92 14.66
CA TYR A 102 28.49 1.99 13.49
C TYR A 102 28.16 3.44 13.12
N GLN A 103 28.24 3.74 11.83
CA GLN A 103 27.92 5.06 11.27
C GLN A 103 26.63 4.99 10.47
N ASN A 104 25.79 6.02 10.55
CA ASN A 104 24.55 6.08 9.80
C ASN A 104 24.82 6.24 8.29
N VAL A 105 24.12 5.45 7.50
CA VAL A 105 24.12 5.52 6.03
C VAL A 105 22.80 6.15 5.59
N GLY A 106 22.87 7.42 5.24
CA GLY A 106 21.67 8.21 4.89
C GLY A 106 20.82 8.58 6.11
N ASN A 107 19.59 9.00 5.84
CA ASN A 107 18.64 9.41 6.87
C ASN A 107 17.80 8.24 7.35
N GLN A 108 17.15 8.41 8.51
CA GLN A 108 16.10 7.50 8.95
C GLN A 108 14.94 7.52 7.95
N VAL A 109 14.43 6.35 7.63
CA VAL A 109 13.35 6.18 6.67
C VAL A 109 12.12 5.62 7.40
N PRO A 110 10.96 6.31 7.34
CA PRO A 110 9.73 5.77 7.90
C PRO A 110 9.28 4.56 7.07
N LEU A 111 8.83 3.51 7.73
CA LEU A 111 8.29 2.32 7.06
C LEU A 111 6.93 2.57 6.42
N ALA A 112 6.21 3.58 6.94
CA ALA A 112 4.92 3.99 6.38
C ALA A 112 4.60 5.43 6.77
N ALA A 113 3.74 6.07 6.00
CA ALA A 113 3.21 7.40 6.29
C ALA A 113 2.09 7.40 7.36
N TRP A 114 1.69 6.23 7.86
CA TRP A 114 0.61 6.02 8.85
C TRP A 114 1.16 5.29 10.08
N PRO A 115 0.55 5.48 11.26
CA PRO A 115 1.07 4.92 12.50
C PRO A 115 0.99 3.39 12.48
N MET A 116 2.14 2.76 12.61
CA MET A 116 2.30 1.32 12.79
C MET A 116 3.02 1.05 14.10
N THR A 117 2.83 -0.14 14.64
CA THR A 117 3.52 -0.57 15.85
C THR A 117 4.42 -1.75 15.55
N PHE A 118 5.60 -1.76 16.16
CA PHE A 118 6.54 -2.88 16.15
C PHE A 118 6.51 -3.56 17.51
N SER A 119 6.80 -4.86 17.51
CA SER A 119 6.88 -5.62 18.78
C SER A 119 7.98 -5.12 19.71
N ALA A 120 9.12 -4.72 19.16
CA ALA A 120 10.29 -4.19 19.90
C ALA A 120 11.30 -3.58 18.93
N ASP A 121 12.22 -2.79 19.47
CA ASP A 121 13.42 -2.36 18.74
C ASP A 121 14.22 -3.59 18.31
N THR A 122 14.62 -3.60 17.04
CA THR A 122 15.34 -4.74 16.48
C THR A 122 16.46 -4.23 15.60
N THR A 123 17.69 -4.73 15.85
CA THR A 123 18.85 -4.43 15.02
C THR A 123 19.44 -5.73 14.46
N ILE A 124 19.45 -5.82 13.15
CA ILE A 124 19.92 -6.99 12.41
C ILE A 124 21.24 -6.64 11.75
N ASN A 125 22.28 -7.37 12.11
CA ASN A 125 23.63 -7.21 11.62
C ASN A 125 23.93 -8.22 10.50
N PHE A 126 24.51 -7.73 9.42
CA PHE A 126 24.94 -8.49 8.25
C PHE A 126 26.45 -8.41 8.10
N ARG A 127 27.12 -9.55 8.08
CA ARG A 127 28.57 -9.63 7.88
C ARG A 127 28.90 -9.92 6.41
N PRO A 128 30.11 -9.54 5.96
CA PRO A 128 30.55 -9.81 4.58
C PRO A 128 30.59 -11.28 4.19
N ASN A 129 30.70 -12.18 5.18
CA ASN A 129 30.66 -13.65 4.96
C ASN A 129 29.21 -14.19 4.78
N GLY A 130 28.20 -13.31 4.76
CA GLY A 130 26.80 -13.67 4.60
C GLY A 130 26.08 -14.07 5.89
N SER A 131 26.78 -14.12 7.04
CA SER A 131 26.13 -14.45 8.32
C SER A 131 25.31 -13.28 8.83
N VAL A 132 24.19 -13.60 9.49
CA VAL A 132 23.22 -12.65 10.03
C VAL A 132 22.99 -12.90 11.50
N THR A 133 23.02 -11.85 12.30
CA THR A 133 22.77 -11.93 13.76
C THR A 133 21.94 -10.74 14.21
N ALA A 134 20.98 -10.96 15.12
CA ALA A 134 20.36 -9.85 15.83
C ALA A 134 21.31 -9.37 16.93
N THR A 135 21.58 -8.09 16.99
CA THR A 135 22.39 -7.45 18.04
C THR A 135 21.52 -6.77 19.09
N VAL A 136 20.30 -6.38 18.72
CA VAL A 136 19.25 -5.91 19.61
C VAL A 136 17.96 -6.64 19.20
N GLY A 137 17.14 -7.03 20.18
CA GLY A 137 15.90 -7.73 19.92
C GLY A 137 16.11 -9.15 19.39
N SER A 138 15.32 -9.52 18.39
CA SER A 138 15.32 -10.87 17.80
C SER A 138 15.33 -10.81 16.27
N ASN A 139 15.77 -11.91 15.65
CA ASN A 139 15.58 -12.11 14.20
C ASN A 139 14.10 -12.28 13.79
N ILE A 140 13.20 -12.31 14.76
CA ILE A 140 11.76 -12.40 14.56
C ILE A 140 11.13 -11.16 15.22
N PHE A 141 10.40 -10.37 14.44
CA PHE A 141 9.67 -9.24 14.93
C PHE A 141 8.34 -9.07 14.18
N THR A 142 7.41 -8.36 14.78
CA THR A 142 6.08 -8.17 14.19
C THR A 142 5.82 -6.71 13.86
N ILE A 143 5.07 -6.51 12.80
CA ILE A 143 4.50 -5.22 12.42
C ILE A 143 2.99 -5.32 12.53
N THR A 144 2.38 -4.41 13.27
CA THR A 144 0.93 -4.40 13.51
C THR A 144 0.33 -3.10 13.01
N TYR A 145 -0.78 -3.21 12.30
CA TYR A 145 -1.60 -2.08 11.87
C TYR A 145 -3.08 -2.40 12.09
N ARG A 146 -3.77 -1.55 12.88
CA ARG A 146 -5.21 -1.69 13.19
C ARG A 146 -5.62 -3.12 13.62
N GLY A 147 -4.81 -3.74 14.48
CA GLY A 147 -5.08 -5.09 15.00
C GLY A 147 -4.67 -6.25 14.09
N THR A 148 -4.28 -5.98 12.85
CA THR A 148 -3.71 -7.01 11.97
C THR A 148 -2.19 -7.02 12.11
N THR A 149 -1.61 -8.20 12.33
CA THR A 149 -0.18 -8.39 12.59
C THR A 149 0.45 -9.25 11.51
N LYS A 150 1.64 -8.87 11.08
CA LYS A 150 2.52 -9.66 10.23
C LYS A 150 3.84 -9.90 10.93
N THR A 151 4.30 -11.16 10.89
CA THR A 151 5.57 -11.58 11.47
C THR A 151 6.65 -11.64 10.41
N ILE A 152 7.74 -10.94 10.63
CA ILE A 152 8.94 -11.00 9.79
C ILE A 152 9.98 -11.86 10.51
N THR A 153 10.46 -12.86 9.83
CA THR A 153 11.52 -13.75 10.31
C THR A 153 12.72 -13.66 9.38
N VAL A 154 13.88 -13.37 9.94
CA VAL A 154 15.15 -13.29 9.21
C VAL A 154 16.03 -14.47 9.61
N SER A 155 16.34 -15.35 8.68
CA SER A 155 17.19 -16.49 8.95
C SER A 155 18.66 -16.07 9.13
N ASN A 156 19.47 -16.95 9.73
CA ASN A 156 20.92 -16.72 9.90
C ASN A 156 21.69 -16.56 8.56
N TYR A 157 21.05 -16.90 7.46
CA TYR A 157 21.58 -16.72 6.10
C TYR A 157 20.96 -15.51 5.37
N GLY A 158 20.11 -14.71 6.07
CA GLY A 158 19.50 -13.50 5.53
C GLY A 158 18.28 -13.72 4.63
N ASN A 159 17.68 -14.91 4.64
CA ASN A 159 16.37 -15.11 4.01
C ASN A 159 15.29 -14.47 4.88
N VAL A 160 14.38 -13.73 4.25
CA VAL A 160 13.29 -13.04 4.93
C VAL A 160 11.97 -13.72 4.57
N THR A 161 11.32 -14.30 5.56
CA THR A 161 9.97 -14.87 5.45
C THR A 161 8.97 -13.98 6.18
N VAL A 162 7.74 -13.94 5.69
CA VAL A 162 6.63 -13.17 6.25
C VAL A 162 5.42 -14.08 6.39
N ASN A 163 4.83 -14.08 7.58
CA ASN A 163 3.61 -14.81 7.92
C ASN A 163 2.55 -13.86 8.47
#